data_a292ce130641bd15c41906cfb4ab3b2d
#
_entry.id   a292ce130641bd15c41906cfb4ab3b2d
#
_cell.length_a   1.000
_cell.length_b   1.000
_cell.length_c   1.000
_cell.angle_alpha   90.00
_cell.angle_beta   90.00
_cell.angle_gamma   90.00
#
_symmetry.space_group_name_H-M   'P 1'
#
loop_
_entity.id
_entity.type
_entity.pdbx_description
1 polymer ?
#
loop_
_entity_poly.entity_id
_entity_poly.type
_entity_poly.pdbx_seq_one_letter_code
_entity_poly.pdbx_strand_id
1 'polypeptide(L)'
;MNNVVTIRMVLGTFMGITLTLVLGTTMMTVLAQEQYSFVTQWGSTGTGIGTFKQPLEITVDRDDNVYVTDFTSVSNKVQKFTNNGTFLTSWGTLGFGPGLFTSPSGIGVSSSGNVYVADFGSPDTAVQEFTNEGTFVRMWGSFGLGDGQFINPGGLTVDSSDNVYVGDFGENNRIQKFDSEGDLLTKWGTPGTGDGQFINPAGLAADASNNIYVVDGGNNRVQKFDSEGDFMTKWGTPGTGDGQFTQPGDIAVDSEGNTYVTDQGNSRVQKFDSEGNFMTKWGSKGSDEGQFIDPLGIALDTSGNVYVVDAGNSRVQVFAPS
;
A
#
# COMPACT_ATOMS: atom_id res chain seq x y z
N MET A 1 31.64 19.59 -43.58
CA MET A 1 31.50 18.15 -43.82
C MET A 1 30.77 17.61 -42.62
N ASN A 2 29.46 17.32 -42.76
CA ASN A 2 28.64 16.81 -41.71
C ASN A 2 28.76 15.28 -41.70
N ASN A 3 29.42 14.72 -40.70
CA ASN A 3 29.40 13.28 -40.49
C ASN A 3 28.12 12.88 -39.82
N VAL A 4 27.19 12.28 -40.57
CA VAL A 4 26.02 11.60 -40.04
C VAL A 4 26.45 10.20 -39.65
N VAL A 5 26.45 9.93 -38.34
CA VAL A 5 26.66 8.56 -37.81
C VAL A 5 25.29 7.91 -37.67
N THR A 6 25.04 6.89 -38.50
CA THR A 6 23.84 6.06 -38.38
C THR A 6 24.11 4.92 -37.40
N ILE A 7 23.46 4.93 -36.24
CA ILE A 7 23.53 3.84 -35.26
C ILE A 7 22.39 2.87 -35.56
N ARG A 8 22.70 1.62 -35.91
CA ARG A 8 21.75 0.51 -35.96
C ARG A 8 21.71 -0.17 -34.59
N MET A 9 20.56 -0.07 -33.92
CA MET A 9 20.31 -0.90 -32.74
C MET A 9 20.02 -2.32 -33.17
N VAL A 10 20.75 -3.27 -32.63
CA VAL A 10 20.39 -4.69 -32.61
C VAL A 10 19.92 -4.98 -31.19
N LEU A 11 18.62 -5.19 -31.00
CA LEU A 11 18.08 -5.67 -29.73
C LEU A 11 18.54 -7.10 -29.50
N GLY A 12 19.46 -7.28 -28.57
CA GLY A 12 19.80 -8.57 -27.97
C GLY A 12 19.42 -8.51 -26.51
N THR A 13 18.56 -9.41 -26.09
CA THR A 13 18.26 -9.69 -24.68
C THR A 13 19.55 -9.98 -23.92
N PHE A 14 19.92 -9.16 -22.94
CA PHE A 14 20.64 -9.50 -21.69
C PHE A 14 21.33 -8.29 -21.03
N MET A 15 21.14 -8.17 -19.73
CA MET A 15 21.91 -7.39 -18.73
C MET A 15 21.96 -5.85 -18.88
N GLY A 16 21.83 -5.18 -17.74
CA GLY A 16 21.90 -3.73 -17.59
C GLY A 16 23.02 -3.11 -18.41
N ILE A 17 22.69 -2.48 -19.52
CA ILE A 17 23.65 -1.81 -20.40
C ILE A 17 23.70 -0.36 -19.98
N THR A 18 24.79 0.04 -19.34
CA THR A 18 25.14 1.47 -19.22
C THR A 18 25.66 1.91 -20.59
N LEU A 19 24.83 2.60 -21.39
CA LEU A 19 25.28 3.20 -22.64
C LEU A 19 25.85 4.58 -22.34
N THR A 20 27.17 4.73 -22.40
CA THR A 20 27.83 6.02 -22.27
C THR A 20 27.98 6.63 -23.67
N LEU A 21 27.21 7.69 -23.95
CA LEU A 21 27.33 8.46 -25.19
C LEU A 21 28.18 9.71 -24.92
N VAL A 22 29.34 9.79 -25.52
CA VAL A 22 30.21 10.99 -25.44
C VAL A 22 29.93 11.88 -26.65
N LEU A 23 29.24 13.01 -26.45
CA LEU A 23 29.06 14.07 -27.42
C LEU A 23 29.68 15.35 -26.85
N GLY A 24 30.87 15.68 -27.29
CA GLY A 24 31.61 16.88 -26.81
C GLY A 24 32.11 16.74 -25.36
N THR A 25 31.99 17.79 -24.56
CA THR A 25 32.51 17.82 -23.17
C THR A 25 31.50 17.35 -22.13
N THR A 26 30.33 16.81 -22.51
CA THR A 26 29.29 16.37 -21.57
C THR A 26 29.04 14.87 -21.70
N MET A 27 29.33 14.11 -20.63
CA MET A 27 28.88 12.73 -20.53
C MET A 27 27.40 12.70 -20.12
N MET A 28 26.51 12.18 -20.96
CA MET A 28 25.17 11.81 -20.58
C MET A 28 25.17 10.31 -20.23
N THR A 29 25.00 9.98 -18.97
CA THR A 29 24.73 8.61 -18.54
C THR A 29 23.21 8.42 -18.63
N VAL A 30 22.74 7.62 -19.57
CA VAL A 30 21.35 7.15 -19.58
C VAL A 30 21.32 5.94 -18.65
N LEU A 31 20.80 6.13 -17.45
CA LEU A 31 20.50 5.02 -16.56
C LEU A 31 19.33 4.23 -17.18
N ALA A 32 19.49 2.90 -17.22
CA ALA A 32 18.36 2.05 -17.57
C ALA A 32 17.25 2.29 -16.54
N GLN A 33 16.02 2.51 -17.02
CA GLN A 33 14.87 2.62 -16.13
C GLN A 33 14.68 1.28 -15.42
N GLU A 34 14.56 1.29 -14.09
CA GLU A 34 14.29 0.10 -13.31
C GLU A 34 12.99 -0.56 -13.82
N GLN A 35 13.04 -1.87 -13.98
CA GLN A 35 11.91 -2.67 -14.44
C GLN A 35 11.45 -3.60 -13.33
N TYR A 36 10.18 -3.99 -13.33
CA TYR A 36 9.61 -4.96 -12.41
C TYR A 36 9.11 -6.17 -13.20
N SER A 37 9.59 -7.35 -12.79
CA SER A 37 9.24 -8.62 -13.43
C SER A 37 8.35 -9.44 -12.52
N PHE A 38 7.32 -10.08 -13.09
CA PHE A 38 6.47 -11.03 -12.36
C PHE A 38 7.29 -12.20 -11.83
N VAL A 39 7.08 -12.55 -10.55
CA VAL A 39 7.78 -13.65 -9.87
C VAL A 39 6.83 -14.82 -9.62
N THR A 40 5.72 -14.56 -8.94
CA THR A 40 4.74 -15.58 -8.55
C THR A 40 3.38 -14.95 -8.25
N GLN A 41 2.38 -15.81 -8.05
CA GLN A 41 1.06 -15.40 -7.57
C GLN A 41 0.41 -16.53 -6.79
N TRP A 42 -0.53 -16.20 -5.92
CA TRP A 42 -1.38 -17.14 -5.23
C TRP A 42 -2.76 -16.57 -4.96
N GLY A 43 -3.69 -17.45 -4.62
CA GLY A 43 -5.08 -17.10 -4.41
C GLY A 43 -5.96 -17.49 -5.60
N SER A 44 -7.22 -17.62 -5.29
CA SER A 44 -8.29 -17.85 -6.25
C SER A 44 -9.62 -17.50 -5.58
N THR A 45 -10.67 -17.31 -6.34
CA THR A 45 -11.98 -16.95 -5.79
C THR A 45 -12.53 -18.03 -4.86
N GLY A 46 -12.79 -17.68 -3.60
CA GLY A 46 -13.35 -18.60 -2.63
C GLY A 46 -13.35 -18.06 -1.20
N THR A 47 -13.89 -18.83 -0.25
CA THR A 47 -13.92 -18.51 1.19
C THR A 47 -13.04 -19.46 2.02
N GLY A 48 -12.41 -20.44 1.39
CA GLY A 48 -11.53 -21.43 2.02
C GLY A 48 -10.15 -20.89 2.35
N ILE A 49 -9.30 -21.78 2.82
CA ILE A 49 -7.87 -21.51 3.09
C ILE A 49 -7.16 -21.18 1.77
N GLY A 50 -6.37 -20.11 1.77
CA GLY A 50 -5.59 -19.68 0.62
C GLY A 50 -6.42 -19.17 -0.56
N THR A 51 -7.73 -19.00 -0.37
CA THR A 51 -8.62 -18.38 -1.36
C THR A 51 -9.14 -17.04 -0.84
N PHE A 52 -9.49 -16.15 -1.75
CA PHE A 52 -9.99 -14.82 -1.44
C PHE A 52 -11.35 -14.59 -2.08
N LYS A 53 -12.18 -13.83 -1.41
CA LYS A 53 -13.44 -13.40 -1.99
C LYS A 53 -13.38 -11.95 -2.42
N GLN A 54 -12.85 -11.11 -1.55
CA GLN A 54 -12.61 -9.69 -1.80
C GLN A 54 -11.41 -9.25 -0.96
N PRO A 55 -10.18 -9.63 -1.37
CA PRO A 55 -8.97 -9.20 -0.66
C PRO A 55 -8.82 -7.69 -0.82
N LEU A 56 -8.45 -6.99 0.27
CA LEU A 56 -8.34 -5.53 0.28
C LEU A 56 -6.92 -5.07 0.48
N GLU A 57 -6.39 -5.27 1.68
CA GLU A 57 -5.10 -4.74 2.10
C GLU A 57 -4.11 -5.87 2.40
N ILE A 58 -2.84 -5.51 2.35
CA ILE A 58 -1.72 -6.43 2.52
C ILE A 58 -0.59 -5.77 3.30
N THR A 59 0.05 -6.52 4.18
CA THR A 59 1.29 -6.10 4.84
C THR A 59 2.26 -7.26 4.94
N VAL A 60 3.54 -6.95 5.13
CA VAL A 60 4.63 -7.93 5.24
C VAL A 60 5.36 -7.68 6.55
N ASP A 61 5.61 -8.73 7.35
CA ASP A 61 6.40 -8.63 8.57
C ASP A 61 7.91 -8.73 8.28
N ARG A 62 8.74 -8.57 9.32
CA ARG A 62 10.21 -8.64 9.22
C ARG A 62 10.76 -10.02 8.87
N ASP A 63 9.95 -11.06 9.02
CA ASP A 63 10.28 -12.43 8.64
C ASP A 63 9.76 -12.77 7.24
N ASP A 64 9.33 -11.74 6.49
CA ASP A 64 8.75 -11.80 5.15
C ASP A 64 7.45 -12.65 5.09
N ASN A 65 6.71 -12.77 6.20
CA ASN A 65 5.35 -13.32 6.14
C ASN A 65 4.37 -12.25 5.68
N VAL A 66 3.42 -12.68 4.89
CA VAL A 66 2.43 -11.83 4.21
C VAL A 66 1.06 -11.97 4.87
N TYR A 67 0.43 -10.86 5.20
CA TYR A 67 -0.90 -10.82 5.81
C TYR A 67 -1.86 -10.10 4.87
N VAL A 68 -3.01 -10.71 4.62
CA VAL A 68 -4.04 -10.17 3.70
C VAL A 68 -5.38 -10.13 4.40
N THR A 69 -6.04 -8.98 4.38
CA THR A 69 -7.45 -8.85 4.79
C THR A 69 -8.37 -9.33 3.67
N ASP A 70 -9.37 -10.13 4.01
CA ASP A 70 -10.34 -10.66 3.06
C ASP A 70 -11.76 -10.37 3.58
N PHE A 71 -12.46 -9.50 2.88
CA PHE A 71 -13.78 -9.01 3.25
C PHE A 71 -14.89 -9.67 2.43
N THR A 72 -15.94 -10.13 3.10
CA THR A 72 -17.16 -10.59 2.42
C THR A 72 -18.37 -10.44 3.34
N SER A 73 -19.56 -10.63 2.80
CA SER A 73 -20.77 -10.70 3.61
C SER A 73 -20.87 -11.97 4.49
N VAL A 74 -19.94 -12.91 4.36
CA VAL A 74 -20.02 -14.23 5.03
C VAL A 74 -18.71 -14.73 5.63
N SER A 75 -17.57 -14.09 5.31
CA SER A 75 -16.24 -14.55 5.76
C SER A 75 -15.29 -13.38 5.81
N ASN A 76 -15.15 -12.77 6.98
CA ASN A 76 -14.26 -11.64 7.22
C ASN A 76 -13.07 -12.13 8.03
N LYS A 77 -11.88 -12.07 7.47
CA LYS A 77 -10.68 -12.69 8.06
C LYS A 77 -9.40 -11.99 7.63
N VAL A 78 -8.37 -12.25 8.40
CA VAL A 78 -6.97 -12.08 7.99
C VAL A 78 -6.42 -13.46 7.64
N GLN A 79 -5.66 -13.56 6.57
CA GLN A 79 -4.90 -14.76 6.21
C GLN A 79 -3.41 -14.45 6.21
N LYS A 80 -2.60 -15.31 6.83
CA LYS A 80 -1.14 -15.23 6.87
C LYS A 80 -0.53 -16.28 5.93
N PHE A 81 0.47 -15.87 5.17
CA PHE A 81 1.22 -16.69 4.22
C PHE A 81 2.72 -16.49 4.41
N THR A 82 3.52 -17.41 3.90
CA THR A 82 4.93 -17.15 3.63
C THR A 82 5.08 -16.24 2.40
N ASN A 83 6.27 -15.72 2.16
CA ASN A 83 6.59 -14.86 1.02
C ASN A 83 6.34 -15.51 -0.36
N ASN A 84 6.24 -16.83 -0.44
CA ASN A 84 5.93 -17.56 -1.67
C ASN A 84 4.46 -18.01 -1.76
N GLY A 85 3.60 -17.54 -0.85
CA GLY A 85 2.17 -17.82 -0.87
C GLY A 85 1.74 -19.12 -0.19
N THR A 86 2.62 -19.80 0.54
CA THR A 86 2.21 -20.97 1.35
C THR A 86 1.39 -20.48 2.55
N PHE A 87 0.16 -20.98 2.70
CA PHE A 87 -0.73 -20.62 3.81
C PHE A 87 -0.14 -21.08 5.15
N LEU A 88 -0.18 -20.18 6.15
CA LEU A 88 0.27 -20.45 7.51
C LEU A 88 -0.89 -20.54 8.50
N THR A 89 -1.66 -19.46 8.63
CA THR A 89 -2.81 -19.39 9.53
C THR A 89 -3.84 -18.36 9.06
N SER A 90 -5.02 -18.34 9.69
CA SER A 90 -6.03 -17.32 9.50
C SER A 90 -6.86 -17.13 10.75
N TRP A 91 -7.36 -15.92 10.96
CA TRP A 91 -8.24 -15.59 12.07
C TRP A 91 -9.30 -14.56 11.64
N GLY A 92 -10.31 -14.43 12.50
CA GLY A 92 -11.46 -13.58 12.24
C GLY A 92 -12.61 -14.34 11.60
N THR A 93 -13.80 -13.90 11.93
CA THR A 93 -15.06 -14.29 11.31
C THR A 93 -16.03 -13.10 11.36
N LEU A 94 -17.07 -13.12 10.56
CA LEU A 94 -18.09 -12.07 10.57
C LEU A 94 -18.73 -11.91 11.96
N GLY A 95 -18.71 -10.69 12.49
CA GLY A 95 -19.34 -10.37 13.78
C GLY A 95 -18.80 -9.09 14.41
N PHE A 96 -19.25 -8.84 15.64
CA PHE A 96 -18.83 -7.71 16.48
C PHE A 96 -18.05 -8.21 17.69
N GLY A 97 -17.08 -7.41 18.14
CA GLY A 97 -16.28 -7.67 19.35
C GLY A 97 -14.94 -8.33 19.09
N PRO A 98 -14.26 -8.76 20.15
CA PRO A 98 -12.88 -9.26 20.10
C PRO A 98 -12.68 -10.42 19.13
N GLY A 99 -11.77 -10.23 18.16
CA GLY A 99 -11.41 -11.26 17.19
C GLY A 99 -12.44 -11.49 16.08
N LEU A 100 -13.52 -10.72 16.05
CA LEU A 100 -14.54 -10.75 14.99
C LEU A 100 -14.39 -9.50 14.13
N PHE A 101 -14.77 -9.57 12.86
CA PHE A 101 -14.70 -8.44 11.93
C PHE A 101 -16.03 -8.23 11.22
N THR A 102 -16.38 -6.96 11.02
CA THR A 102 -17.49 -6.55 10.16
C THR A 102 -16.99 -6.34 8.73
N SER A 103 -15.89 -5.63 8.56
CA SER A 103 -15.27 -5.33 7.26
C SER A 103 -13.80 -5.00 7.49
N PRO A 104 -12.91 -6.00 7.68
CA PRO A 104 -11.49 -5.75 7.90
C PRO A 104 -10.91 -5.04 6.67
N SER A 105 -10.33 -3.86 6.87
CA SER A 105 -9.77 -3.00 5.84
C SER A 105 -8.25 -2.90 5.98
N GLY A 106 -7.73 -1.79 6.49
CA GLY A 106 -6.30 -1.56 6.66
C GLY A 106 -5.65 -2.55 7.60
N ILE A 107 -4.40 -2.92 7.31
CA ILE A 107 -3.62 -3.84 8.11
C ILE A 107 -2.17 -3.39 8.20
N GLY A 108 -1.57 -3.44 9.39
CA GLY A 108 -0.16 -3.12 9.62
C GLY A 108 0.46 -4.04 10.66
N VAL A 109 1.78 -4.17 10.63
CA VAL A 109 2.55 -5.01 11.57
C VAL A 109 3.57 -4.17 12.29
N SER A 110 3.61 -4.28 13.63
CA SER A 110 4.61 -3.62 14.47
C SER A 110 5.99 -4.28 14.41
N SER A 111 6.98 -3.61 14.97
CA SER A 111 8.33 -4.13 15.10
C SER A 111 8.42 -5.40 15.96
N SER A 112 7.48 -5.57 16.90
CA SER A 112 7.34 -6.75 17.75
C SER A 112 6.56 -7.90 17.09
N GLY A 113 5.99 -7.69 15.90
CA GLY A 113 5.21 -8.66 15.15
C GLY A 113 3.71 -8.65 15.48
N ASN A 114 3.21 -7.72 16.30
CA ASN A 114 1.78 -7.58 16.50
C ASN A 114 1.11 -7.01 15.25
N VAL A 115 -0.08 -7.53 14.95
CA VAL A 115 -0.87 -7.19 13.76
C VAL A 115 -2.03 -6.31 14.15
N TYR A 116 -2.14 -5.14 13.54
CA TYR A 116 -3.23 -4.19 13.73
C TYR A 116 -4.15 -4.21 12.51
N VAL A 117 -5.46 -4.32 12.76
CA VAL A 117 -6.47 -4.38 11.70
C VAL A 117 -7.52 -3.32 11.95
N ALA A 118 -7.74 -2.45 10.99
CA ALA A 118 -8.88 -1.53 11.00
C ALA A 118 -10.13 -2.29 10.56
N ASP A 119 -11.22 -2.14 11.32
CA ASP A 119 -12.50 -2.80 11.04
C ASP A 119 -13.55 -1.75 10.68
N PHE A 120 -13.81 -1.62 9.40
CA PHE A 120 -14.74 -0.67 8.83
C PHE A 120 -16.19 -1.10 9.05
N GLY A 121 -17.05 -0.13 9.42
CA GLY A 121 -18.49 -0.36 9.54
C GLY A 121 -18.96 -1.05 10.83
N SER A 122 -18.06 -1.25 11.77
CA SER A 122 -18.44 -1.72 13.11
C SER A 122 -18.76 -0.53 14.02
N PRO A 123 -19.91 -0.51 14.70
CA PRO A 123 -20.20 0.56 15.66
C PRO A 123 -19.36 0.49 16.93
N ASP A 124 -18.78 -0.67 17.25
CA ASP A 124 -18.11 -0.92 18.53
C ASP A 124 -16.60 -0.99 18.43
N THR A 125 -16.06 -1.18 17.22
CA THR A 125 -14.62 -1.39 17.03
C THR A 125 -14.12 -0.67 15.80
N ALA A 126 -12.92 -0.14 15.88
CA ALA A 126 -12.29 0.46 14.72
C ALA A 126 -10.89 -0.10 14.45
N VAL A 127 -10.10 -0.40 15.50
CA VAL A 127 -8.79 -1.07 15.38
C VAL A 127 -8.72 -2.22 16.36
N GLN A 128 -8.27 -3.37 15.90
CA GLN A 128 -8.01 -4.55 16.72
C GLN A 128 -6.55 -4.97 16.59
N GLU A 129 -5.91 -5.27 17.71
CA GLU A 129 -4.54 -5.79 17.81
C GLU A 129 -4.56 -7.29 18.04
N PHE A 130 -3.69 -8.00 17.33
CA PHE A 130 -3.48 -9.46 17.43
C PHE A 130 -1.99 -9.76 17.55
N THR A 131 -1.67 -10.90 18.12
CA THR A 131 -0.33 -11.49 17.94
C THR A 131 -0.13 -11.91 16.48
N ASN A 132 1.10 -12.18 16.08
CA ASN A 132 1.42 -12.67 14.74
C ASN A 132 0.79 -14.05 14.40
N GLU A 133 0.24 -14.75 15.40
CA GLU A 133 -0.50 -16.00 15.25
C GLU A 133 -2.03 -15.80 15.28
N GLY A 134 -2.50 -14.55 15.36
CA GLY A 134 -3.92 -14.20 15.31
C GLY A 134 -4.66 -14.30 16.64
N THR A 135 -3.94 -14.34 17.77
CA THR A 135 -4.57 -14.26 19.09
C THR A 135 -4.92 -12.79 19.37
N PHE A 136 -6.18 -12.52 19.70
CA PHE A 136 -6.63 -11.18 20.07
C PHE A 136 -5.89 -10.65 21.30
N VAL A 137 -5.44 -9.39 21.23
CA VAL A 137 -4.75 -8.70 22.33
C VAL A 137 -5.64 -7.61 22.91
N ARG A 138 -6.04 -6.64 22.09
CA ARG A 138 -6.89 -5.50 22.49
C ARG A 138 -7.62 -4.89 21.29
N MET A 139 -8.50 -3.95 21.59
CA MET A 139 -9.14 -3.11 20.57
C MET A 139 -9.40 -1.71 21.13
N TRP A 140 -9.46 -0.73 20.23
CA TRP A 140 -9.82 0.64 20.56
C TRP A 140 -10.57 1.32 19.41
N GLY A 141 -11.19 2.44 19.73
CA GLY A 141 -12.03 3.17 18.82
C GLY A 141 -13.51 2.93 19.07
N SER A 142 -14.31 3.75 18.46
CA SER A 142 -15.78 3.64 18.41
C SER A 142 -16.32 4.47 17.27
N PHE A 143 -17.56 4.26 16.87
CA PHE A 143 -18.20 5.04 15.82
C PHE A 143 -18.39 6.49 16.27
N GLY A 144 -17.97 7.48 15.46
CA GLY A 144 -18.19 8.89 15.74
C GLY A 144 -17.17 9.84 15.10
N LEU A 145 -17.34 11.14 15.41
CA LEU A 145 -16.51 12.24 14.89
C LEU A 145 -15.46 12.74 15.89
N GLY A 146 -15.53 12.29 17.14
CA GLY A 146 -14.63 12.71 18.20
C GLY A 146 -13.21 12.14 18.08
N ASP A 147 -12.38 12.48 19.03
CA ASP A 147 -11.00 11.99 19.16
C ASP A 147 -11.02 10.51 19.52
N GLY A 148 -10.21 9.70 18.82
CA GLY A 148 -10.20 8.26 18.98
C GLY A 148 -11.46 7.56 18.44
N GLN A 149 -12.40 8.30 17.82
CA GLN A 149 -13.56 7.75 17.14
C GLN A 149 -13.34 7.73 15.63
N PHE A 150 -14.05 6.86 14.92
CA PHE A 150 -13.96 6.72 13.47
C PHE A 150 -15.34 6.63 12.84
N ILE A 151 -15.47 7.15 11.62
CA ILE A 151 -16.63 6.91 10.77
C ILE A 151 -16.35 5.71 9.86
N ASN A 152 -15.24 5.77 9.15
CA ASN A 152 -14.83 4.75 8.20
C ASN A 152 -13.30 4.57 8.28
N PRO A 153 -12.77 3.80 9.25
CA PRO A 153 -11.34 3.52 9.30
C PRO A 153 -10.94 2.70 8.07
N GLY A 154 -10.03 3.25 7.27
CA GLY A 154 -9.55 2.67 6.02
C GLY A 154 -8.12 2.16 6.13
N GLY A 155 -7.19 2.80 5.42
CA GLY A 155 -5.78 2.44 5.46
C GLY A 155 -5.17 2.54 6.86
N LEU A 156 -4.22 1.66 7.15
CA LEU A 156 -3.51 1.61 8.41
C LEU A 156 -2.03 1.33 8.18
N THR A 157 -1.16 2.05 8.87
CA THR A 157 0.27 1.75 8.91
C THR A 157 0.83 1.86 10.32
N VAL A 158 1.99 1.22 10.55
CA VAL A 158 2.71 1.26 11.83
C VAL A 158 4.11 1.81 11.56
N ASP A 159 4.54 2.80 12.35
CA ASP A 159 5.88 3.38 12.22
C ASP A 159 6.96 2.56 12.96
N SER A 160 8.23 2.95 12.81
CA SER A 160 9.35 2.26 13.44
C SER A 160 9.39 2.38 14.98
N SER A 161 8.55 3.24 15.55
CA SER A 161 8.36 3.43 16.99
C SER A 161 7.11 2.69 17.51
N ASP A 162 6.50 1.85 16.67
CA ASP A 162 5.27 1.10 16.92
C ASP A 162 4.02 1.98 17.14
N ASN A 163 4.02 3.24 16.66
CA ASN A 163 2.81 4.04 16.62
C ASN A 163 1.92 3.61 15.44
N VAL A 164 0.62 3.60 15.66
CA VAL A 164 -0.39 3.17 14.69
C VAL A 164 -1.08 4.39 14.09
N TYR A 165 -1.08 4.49 12.76
CA TYR A 165 -1.74 5.56 12.02
C TYR A 165 -2.93 4.99 11.26
N VAL A 166 -4.07 5.66 11.38
CA VAL A 166 -5.33 5.21 10.78
C VAL A 166 -5.97 6.34 9.98
N GLY A 167 -6.25 6.06 8.72
CA GLY A 167 -7.03 6.94 7.86
C GLY A 167 -8.52 6.79 8.14
N ASP A 168 -9.22 7.89 8.37
CA ASP A 168 -10.65 7.91 8.65
C ASP A 168 -11.35 8.71 7.55
N PHE A 169 -11.91 8.00 6.58
CA PHE A 169 -12.51 8.61 5.40
C PHE A 169 -14.02 8.93 5.58
N GLY A 170 -14.64 9.50 4.57
CA GLY A 170 -16.05 9.94 4.61
C GLY A 170 -16.19 11.33 5.20
N GLU A 171 -16.90 11.49 6.33
CA GLU A 171 -17.14 12.81 6.93
C GLU A 171 -15.90 13.37 7.64
N ASN A 172 -15.07 12.51 8.24
CA ASN A 172 -13.90 12.93 9.00
C ASN A 172 -12.74 13.38 8.11
N ASN A 173 -12.39 12.62 7.09
CA ASN A 173 -11.27 12.89 6.17
C ASN A 173 -10.01 13.33 6.92
N ARG A 174 -9.54 12.52 7.86
CA ARG A 174 -8.39 12.77 8.73
C ARG A 174 -7.52 11.54 8.92
N ILE A 175 -6.34 11.75 9.47
CA ILE A 175 -5.47 10.70 9.98
C ILE A 175 -5.42 10.83 11.49
N GLN A 176 -5.46 9.72 12.23
CA GLN A 176 -5.26 9.67 13.67
C GLN A 176 -4.05 8.78 13.99
N LYS A 177 -3.16 9.26 14.87
CA LYS A 177 -1.97 8.56 15.38
C LYS A 177 -2.24 8.10 16.78
N PHE A 178 -1.95 6.84 17.06
CA PHE A 178 -2.07 6.22 18.38
C PHE A 178 -0.71 5.63 18.79
N ASP A 179 -0.47 5.48 20.07
CA ASP A 179 0.62 4.64 20.55
C ASP A 179 0.25 3.15 20.42
N SER A 180 1.18 2.28 20.83
CA SER A 180 0.98 0.81 20.80
C SER A 180 -0.11 0.32 21.77
N GLU A 181 -0.49 1.11 22.75
CA GLU A 181 -1.57 0.82 23.68
C GLU A 181 -2.95 1.24 23.18
N GLY A 182 -3.00 2.05 22.10
CA GLY A 182 -4.22 2.58 21.50
C GLY A 182 -4.64 3.94 22.07
N ASP A 183 -3.75 4.61 22.79
CA ASP A 183 -3.98 5.97 23.27
C ASP A 183 -3.69 6.99 22.16
N LEU A 184 -4.64 7.91 21.91
CA LEU A 184 -4.49 8.91 20.86
C LEU A 184 -3.36 9.89 21.16
N LEU A 185 -2.40 10.00 20.26
CA LEU A 185 -1.27 10.92 20.33
C LEU A 185 -1.54 12.24 19.61
N THR A 186 -1.94 12.16 18.33
CA THR A 186 -2.26 13.33 17.51
C THR A 186 -3.20 12.98 16.37
N LYS A 187 -3.70 13.99 15.69
CA LYS A 187 -4.54 13.86 14.49
C LYS A 187 -4.35 15.06 13.58
N TRP A 188 -4.52 14.85 12.27
CA TRP A 188 -4.50 15.94 11.29
C TRP A 188 -5.41 15.61 10.11
N GLY A 189 -5.68 16.60 9.31
CA GLY A 189 -6.55 16.51 8.15
C GLY A 189 -7.93 17.08 8.38
N THR A 190 -8.46 17.62 7.32
CA THR A 190 -9.85 18.12 7.22
C THR A 190 -10.34 17.89 5.79
N PRO A 191 -11.65 17.81 5.56
CA PRO A 191 -12.18 17.68 4.19
C PRO A 191 -11.73 18.81 3.27
N GLY A 192 -11.20 18.51 2.09
CA GLY A 192 -10.84 19.51 1.09
C GLY A 192 -9.73 19.11 0.12
N THR A 193 -9.24 20.09 -0.65
CA THR A 193 -8.24 19.93 -1.74
C THR A 193 -6.91 20.61 -1.44
N GLY A 194 -6.81 21.37 -0.35
CA GLY A 194 -5.59 22.07 0.08
C GLY A 194 -4.52 21.12 0.62
N ASP A 195 -3.38 21.68 1.03
CA ASP A 195 -2.32 20.93 1.70
C ASP A 195 -2.80 20.55 3.09
N GLY A 196 -2.61 19.27 3.47
CA GLY A 196 -3.13 18.70 4.71
C GLY A 196 -4.64 18.51 4.74
N GLN A 197 -5.35 18.74 3.63
CA GLN A 197 -6.76 18.40 3.48
C GLN A 197 -6.91 17.13 2.63
N PHE A 198 -7.97 16.35 2.88
CA PHE A 198 -8.20 15.08 2.21
C PHE A 198 -9.63 14.96 1.66
N ILE A 199 -9.78 14.17 0.62
CA ILE A 199 -11.03 13.56 0.19
C ILE A 199 -10.82 12.05 0.11
N ASN A 200 -11.45 11.30 1.01
CA ASN A 200 -11.31 9.86 1.11
C ASN A 200 -9.83 9.42 1.19
N PRO A 201 -9.10 9.74 2.28
CA PRO A 201 -7.76 9.20 2.49
C PRO A 201 -7.83 7.67 2.53
N ALA A 202 -7.06 7.01 1.66
CA ALA A 202 -7.07 5.56 1.46
C ALA A 202 -5.82 4.92 2.10
N GLY A 203 -4.88 4.43 1.31
CA GLY A 203 -3.67 3.77 1.82
C GLY A 203 -2.71 4.69 2.55
N LEU A 204 -2.00 4.13 3.53
CA LEU A 204 -0.98 4.81 4.33
C LEU A 204 0.32 4.00 4.36
N ALA A 205 1.47 4.70 4.34
CA ALA A 205 2.77 4.09 4.60
C ALA A 205 3.63 4.99 5.48
N ALA A 206 4.53 4.40 6.27
CA ALA A 206 5.53 5.09 7.07
C ALA A 206 6.93 4.75 6.56
N ASP A 207 7.80 5.76 6.36
CA ASP A 207 9.21 5.51 6.02
C ASP A 207 10.07 5.29 7.28
N ALA A 208 11.35 4.94 7.08
CA ALA A 208 12.29 4.70 8.17
C ALA A 208 12.57 5.95 9.05
N SER A 209 12.20 7.14 8.57
CA SER A 209 12.28 8.39 9.32
C SER A 209 10.96 8.73 10.02
N ASN A 210 9.97 7.84 9.96
CA ASN A 210 8.60 8.01 10.45
C ASN A 210 7.81 9.12 9.73
N ASN A 211 8.18 9.47 8.50
CA ASN A 211 7.32 10.30 7.68
C ASN A 211 6.15 9.44 7.16
N ILE A 212 4.98 10.07 7.09
CA ILE A 212 3.73 9.40 6.72
C ILE A 212 3.29 9.84 5.33
N TYR A 213 3.10 8.84 4.48
CA TYR A 213 2.56 9.02 3.13
C TYR A 213 1.10 8.63 3.14
N VAL A 214 0.25 9.48 2.58
CA VAL A 214 -1.20 9.29 2.55
C VAL A 214 -1.68 9.36 1.10
N VAL A 215 -2.32 8.32 0.63
CA VAL A 215 -3.07 8.34 -0.62
C VAL A 215 -4.35 9.13 -0.40
N ASP A 216 -4.43 10.32 -0.97
CA ASP A 216 -5.61 11.18 -0.98
C ASP A 216 -6.48 10.84 -2.21
N GLY A 217 -7.20 9.71 -2.08
CA GLY A 217 -7.81 9.00 -3.21
C GLY A 217 -8.79 9.84 -4.01
N GLY A 218 -9.64 10.62 -3.34
CA GLY A 218 -10.59 11.50 -4.01
C GLY A 218 -9.96 12.69 -4.72
N ASN A 219 -8.74 13.09 -4.31
CA ASN A 219 -7.98 14.15 -4.96
C ASN A 219 -6.96 13.60 -5.99
N ASN A 220 -6.84 12.29 -6.14
CA ASN A 220 -5.91 11.61 -7.05
C ASN A 220 -4.46 12.07 -6.86
N ARG A 221 -3.99 12.08 -5.62
CA ARG A 221 -2.63 12.49 -5.24
C ARG A 221 -2.13 11.72 -4.02
N VAL A 222 -0.83 11.82 -3.75
CA VAL A 222 -0.20 11.42 -2.50
C VAL A 222 0.24 12.68 -1.76
N GLN A 223 0.09 12.70 -0.44
CA GLN A 223 0.63 13.72 0.43
C GLN A 223 1.60 13.10 1.45
N LYS A 224 2.74 13.75 1.70
CA LYS A 224 3.74 13.34 2.70
C LYS A 224 3.71 14.32 3.87
N PHE A 225 3.77 13.75 5.07
CA PHE A 225 3.77 14.46 6.35
C PHE A 225 4.94 13.97 7.21
N ASP A 226 5.36 14.78 8.17
CA ASP A 226 6.21 14.25 9.25
C ASP A 226 5.39 13.46 10.28
N SER A 227 6.04 12.94 11.31
CA SER A 227 5.41 12.11 12.35
C SER A 227 4.39 12.85 13.22
N GLU A 228 4.41 14.17 13.22
CA GLU A 228 3.49 15.05 13.94
C GLU A 228 2.29 15.49 13.10
N GLY A 229 2.34 15.20 11.77
CA GLY A 229 1.28 15.52 10.81
C GLY A 229 1.48 16.86 10.13
N ASP A 230 2.66 17.46 10.19
CA ASP A 230 2.99 18.66 9.44
C ASP A 230 3.26 18.31 7.97
N PHE A 231 2.59 19.05 7.06
CA PHE A 231 2.68 18.82 5.62
C PHE A 231 4.09 19.10 5.10
N MET A 232 4.64 18.16 4.32
CA MET A 232 5.98 18.28 3.71
C MET A 232 5.90 18.51 2.19
N THR A 233 5.25 17.60 1.47
CA THR A 233 5.14 17.65 0.01
C THR A 233 3.96 16.83 -0.50
N LYS A 234 3.65 16.96 -1.80
CA LYS A 234 2.62 16.17 -2.48
C LYS A 234 2.95 15.99 -3.95
N TRP A 235 2.43 14.93 -4.55
CA TRP A 235 2.51 14.67 -5.98
C TRP A 235 1.28 13.95 -6.48
N GLY A 236 1.15 13.87 -7.80
CA GLY A 236 0.01 13.27 -8.48
C GLY A 236 -1.02 14.30 -8.90
N THR A 237 -1.66 14.00 -10.00
CA THR A 237 -2.81 14.74 -10.57
C THR A 237 -3.74 13.74 -11.25
N PRO A 238 -5.03 14.06 -11.42
CA PRO A 238 -5.96 13.18 -12.12
C PRO A 238 -5.53 12.88 -13.56
N GLY A 239 -5.54 11.61 -13.97
CA GLY A 239 -5.26 11.22 -15.35
C GLY A 239 -4.64 9.83 -15.52
N THR A 240 -4.16 9.54 -16.74
CA THR A 240 -3.60 8.25 -17.16
C THR A 240 -2.10 8.31 -17.51
N GLY A 241 -1.51 9.50 -17.53
CA GLY A 241 -0.09 9.71 -17.82
C GLY A 241 0.82 9.25 -16.68
N ASP A 242 2.13 9.41 -16.86
CA ASP A 242 3.13 9.14 -15.83
C ASP A 242 3.00 10.19 -14.71
N GLY A 243 2.97 9.72 -13.45
CA GLY A 243 2.72 10.57 -12.30
C GLY A 243 1.28 11.07 -12.15
N GLN A 244 0.36 10.62 -13.02
CA GLN A 244 -1.07 10.88 -12.88
C GLN A 244 -1.79 9.65 -12.33
N PHE A 245 -2.88 9.84 -11.61
CA PHE A 245 -3.66 8.78 -10.99
C PHE A 245 -5.13 8.82 -11.39
N THR A 246 -5.75 7.65 -11.39
CA THR A 246 -7.20 7.49 -11.43
C THR A 246 -7.60 6.55 -10.29
N GLN A 247 -8.21 7.12 -9.24
CA GLN A 247 -8.57 6.36 -8.03
C GLN A 247 -7.38 5.56 -7.46
N PRO A 248 -6.29 6.20 -7.02
CA PRO A 248 -5.20 5.48 -6.37
C PRO A 248 -5.70 4.81 -5.10
N GLY A 249 -5.25 3.57 -4.84
CA GLY A 249 -5.71 2.73 -3.73
C GLY A 249 -4.80 2.80 -2.53
N ASP A 250 -3.61 2.24 -2.65
CA ASP A 250 -2.69 2.06 -1.54
C ASP A 250 -1.26 2.43 -1.91
N ILE A 251 -0.39 2.52 -0.89
CA ILE A 251 1.00 2.96 -1.01
C ILE A 251 1.90 2.13 -0.10
N ALA A 252 3.05 1.73 -0.62
CA ALA A 252 4.16 1.19 0.15
C ALA A 252 5.42 2.02 -0.04
N VAL A 253 6.37 1.96 0.90
CA VAL A 253 7.63 2.69 0.85
C VAL A 253 8.79 1.75 1.09
N ASP A 254 9.86 1.87 0.30
CA ASP A 254 11.10 1.10 0.48
C ASP A 254 12.07 1.79 1.45
N SER A 255 13.18 1.10 1.76
CA SER A 255 14.20 1.62 2.68
C SER A 255 14.94 2.86 2.17
N GLU A 256 14.85 3.17 0.88
CA GLU A 256 15.43 4.36 0.24
C GLU A 256 14.43 5.53 0.24
N GLY A 257 13.20 5.30 0.67
CA GLY A 257 12.11 6.29 0.67
C GLY A 257 11.36 6.38 -0.67
N ASN A 258 11.62 5.47 -1.64
CA ASN A 258 10.84 5.40 -2.85
C ASN A 258 9.45 4.84 -2.53
N THR A 259 8.44 5.35 -3.21
CA THR A 259 7.05 4.97 -2.99
C THR A 259 6.47 4.22 -4.17
N TYR A 260 5.60 3.25 -3.87
CA TYR A 260 4.91 2.40 -4.81
C TYR A 260 3.43 2.57 -4.59
N VAL A 261 2.71 3.02 -5.61
CA VAL A 261 1.28 3.36 -5.49
C VAL A 261 0.47 2.51 -6.46
N THR A 262 -0.55 1.84 -5.95
CA THR A 262 -1.55 1.20 -6.80
C THR A 262 -2.45 2.26 -7.42
N ASP A 263 -2.53 2.28 -8.74
CA ASP A 263 -3.34 3.18 -9.54
C ASP A 263 -4.53 2.38 -10.09
N GLN A 264 -5.52 2.14 -9.21
CA GLN A 264 -6.62 1.21 -9.39
C GLN A 264 -7.36 1.42 -10.71
N GLY A 265 -7.79 2.66 -10.98
CA GLY A 265 -8.55 2.97 -12.20
C GLY A 265 -7.75 2.82 -13.48
N ASN A 266 -6.41 2.85 -13.40
CA ASN A 266 -5.51 2.62 -14.53
C ASN A 266 -4.94 1.19 -14.57
N SER A 267 -5.29 0.32 -13.62
CA SER A 267 -4.86 -1.09 -13.52
C SER A 267 -3.34 -1.24 -13.57
N ARG A 268 -2.60 -0.43 -12.79
CA ARG A 268 -1.13 -0.41 -12.77
C ARG A 268 -0.59 -0.07 -11.38
N VAL A 269 0.71 -0.27 -11.20
CA VAL A 269 1.50 0.29 -10.10
C VAL A 269 2.44 1.35 -10.66
N GLN A 270 2.66 2.43 -9.93
CA GLN A 270 3.65 3.45 -10.24
C GLN A 270 4.65 3.59 -9.09
N LYS A 271 5.96 3.70 -9.41
CA LYS A 271 7.04 3.97 -8.47
C LYS A 271 7.50 5.42 -8.60
N PHE A 272 7.76 6.05 -7.46
CA PHE A 272 8.26 7.43 -7.36
C PHE A 272 9.47 7.45 -6.43
N ASP A 273 10.37 8.41 -6.62
CA ASP A 273 11.44 8.66 -5.67
C ASP A 273 10.90 9.34 -4.38
N SER A 274 11.79 9.57 -3.42
CA SER A 274 11.46 10.18 -2.12
C SER A 274 10.91 11.61 -2.21
N GLU A 275 11.14 12.30 -3.34
CA GLU A 275 10.65 13.64 -3.66
C GLU A 275 9.32 13.62 -4.44
N GLY A 276 8.83 12.42 -4.84
CA GLY A 276 7.61 12.24 -5.61
C GLY A 276 7.79 12.36 -7.14
N ASN A 277 9.02 12.28 -7.66
CA ASN A 277 9.24 12.21 -9.09
C ASN A 277 8.98 10.79 -9.61
N PHE A 278 8.28 10.70 -10.73
CA PHE A 278 7.98 9.42 -11.38
C PHE A 278 9.27 8.70 -11.81
N MET A 279 9.38 7.43 -11.46
CA MET A 279 10.51 6.55 -11.83
C MET A 279 10.11 5.52 -12.88
N THR A 280 9.13 4.67 -12.56
CA THR A 280 8.69 3.59 -13.44
C THR A 280 7.24 3.18 -13.13
N LYS A 281 6.67 2.34 -13.98
CA LYS A 281 5.35 1.75 -13.80
C LYS A 281 5.27 0.38 -14.46
N TRP A 282 4.37 -0.46 -13.95
CA TRP A 282 4.03 -1.73 -14.58
C TRP A 282 2.57 -2.08 -14.36
N GLY A 283 2.09 -3.04 -15.11
CA GLY A 283 0.70 -3.48 -15.08
C GLY A 283 -0.13 -2.93 -16.23
N SER A 284 -1.20 -3.64 -16.52
CA SER A 284 -2.25 -3.28 -17.47
C SER A 284 -3.51 -4.04 -17.12
N LYS A 285 -4.65 -3.61 -17.63
CA LYS A 285 -5.94 -4.26 -17.33
C LYS A 285 -6.01 -5.68 -17.87
N GLY A 286 -6.30 -6.66 -17.02
CA GLY A 286 -6.49 -8.05 -17.42
C GLY A 286 -6.31 -9.06 -16.29
N SER A 287 -6.26 -10.35 -16.65
CA SER A 287 -6.14 -11.48 -15.73
C SER A 287 -4.87 -12.31 -15.92
N ASP A 288 -4.03 -12.00 -16.92
CA ASP A 288 -2.75 -12.67 -17.13
C ASP A 288 -1.72 -12.26 -16.06
N GLU A 289 -0.57 -12.90 -16.06
CA GLU A 289 0.58 -12.52 -15.23
C GLU A 289 1.00 -11.07 -15.52
N GLY A 290 1.15 -10.25 -14.44
CA GLY A 290 1.47 -8.83 -14.56
C GLY A 290 0.31 -7.94 -15.02
N GLN A 291 -0.89 -8.47 -15.20
CA GLN A 291 -2.11 -7.69 -15.43
C GLN A 291 -2.95 -7.63 -14.17
N PHE A 292 -3.75 -6.59 -14.01
CA PHE A 292 -4.57 -6.34 -12.82
C PHE A 292 -6.02 -6.02 -13.17
N ILE A 293 -6.92 -6.45 -12.29
CA ILE A 293 -8.28 -5.93 -12.19
C ILE A 293 -8.46 -5.41 -10.76
N ASP A 294 -8.66 -4.09 -10.63
CA ASP A 294 -8.80 -3.41 -9.34
C ASP A 294 -7.64 -3.72 -8.39
N PRO A 295 -6.37 -3.35 -8.71
CA PRO A 295 -5.26 -3.47 -7.76
C PRO A 295 -5.51 -2.54 -6.57
N LEU A 296 -5.50 -3.11 -5.34
CA LEU A 296 -5.76 -2.39 -4.09
C LEU A 296 -4.50 -2.36 -3.22
N GLY A 297 -4.40 -3.20 -2.20
CA GLY A 297 -3.28 -3.21 -1.26
C GLY A 297 -1.93 -3.49 -1.92
N ILE A 298 -0.88 -2.87 -1.39
CA ILE A 298 0.50 -3.05 -1.84
C ILE A 298 1.46 -3.09 -0.65
N ALA A 299 2.41 -4.02 -0.65
CA ALA A 299 3.45 -4.12 0.37
C ALA A 299 4.80 -4.53 -0.23
N LEU A 300 5.87 -4.33 0.53
CA LEU A 300 7.24 -4.70 0.17
C LEU A 300 7.78 -5.69 1.20
N ASP A 301 8.57 -6.66 0.75
CA ASP A 301 9.40 -7.46 1.65
C ASP A 301 10.81 -6.85 1.85
N THR A 302 11.60 -7.49 2.71
CA THR A 302 12.97 -7.02 3.03
C THR A 302 13.94 -7.13 1.86
N SER A 303 13.59 -7.87 0.80
CA SER A 303 14.35 -8.01 -0.44
C SER A 303 13.94 -7.02 -1.53
N GLY A 304 12.91 -6.20 -1.29
CA GLY A 304 12.36 -5.24 -2.25
C GLY A 304 11.38 -5.85 -3.26
N ASN A 305 10.90 -7.08 -3.01
CA ASN A 305 9.80 -7.63 -3.80
C ASN A 305 8.49 -6.89 -3.46
N VAL A 306 7.69 -6.64 -4.48
CA VAL A 306 6.42 -5.90 -4.39
C VAL A 306 5.26 -6.88 -4.47
N TYR A 307 4.43 -6.88 -3.44
CA TYR A 307 3.21 -7.68 -3.33
C TYR A 307 2.01 -6.81 -3.63
N VAL A 308 1.18 -7.21 -4.57
CA VAL A 308 -0.01 -6.45 -4.99
C VAL A 308 -1.25 -7.31 -4.85
N VAL A 309 -2.23 -6.81 -4.12
CA VAL A 309 -3.58 -7.40 -4.08
C VAL A 309 -4.30 -7.06 -5.39
N ASP A 310 -4.52 -8.06 -6.22
CA ASP A 310 -5.27 -8.00 -7.47
C ASP A 310 -6.72 -8.42 -7.17
N ALA A 311 -7.48 -7.50 -6.56
CA ALA A 311 -8.74 -7.80 -5.91
C ALA A 311 -9.80 -8.37 -6.87
N GLY A 312 -9.93 -7.81 -8.06
CA GLY A 312 -10.87 -8.28 -9.07
C GLY A 312 -10.55 -9.66 -9.62
N ASN A 313 -9.29 -10.10 -9.50
CA ASN A 313 -8.85 -11.46 -9.85
C ASN A 313 -8.74 -12.40 -8.63
N SER A 314 -9.06 -11.92 -7.42
CA SER A 314 -9.00 -12.67 -6.16
C SER A 314 -7.64 -13.32 -5.90
N ARG A 315 -6.54 -12.59 -6.10
CA ARG A 315 -5.17 -13.10 -5.96
C ARG A 315 -4.21 -12.04 -5.41
N VAL A 316 -3.04 -12.49 -4.99
CA VAL A 316 -1.85 -11.66 -4.77
C VAL A 316 -0.85 -11.96 -5.87
N GLN A 317 -0.24 -10.93 -6.46
CA GLN A 317 0.86 -11.06 -7.40
C GLN A 317 2.14 -10.46 -6.80
N VAL A 318 3.30 -11.08 -7.07
CA VAL A 318 4.60 -10.65 -6.57
C VAL A 318 5.50 -10.26 -7.74
N PHE A 319 6.21 -9.15 -7.59
CA PHE A 319 7.13 -8.60 -8.58
C PHE A 319 8.48 -8.32 -7.93
N ALA A 320 9.56 -8.55 -8.67
CA ALA A 320 10.92 -8.22 -8.26
C ALA A 320 11.53 -7.16 -9.19
N PRO A 321 12.41 -6.28 -8.68
CA PRO A 321 13.22 -5.42 -9.52
C PRO A 321 14.15 -6.25 -10.41
N SER A 322 14.33 -5.84 -11.69
CA SER A 322 15.09 -6.57 -12.71
C SER A 322 16.06 -5.67 -13.47
#